data_5769c1873d6ac80bbed083565603ef90
#
_entry.id   5769c1873d6ac80bbed083565603ef90
#
_cell.length_a   1.000
_cell.length_b   1.000
_cell.length_c   1.000
_cell.angle_alpha   90.00
_cell.angle_beta   90.00
_cell.angle_gamma   90.00
#
_symmetry.space_group_name_H-M   'P 1'
#
loop_
_entity.id
_entity.type
_entity.pdbx_description
1 polymer ?
#
loop_
_entity_poly.entity_id
_entity_poly.type
_entity_poly.pdbx_seq_one_letter_code
_entity_poly.pdbx_strand_id
1 'polypeptide(L)'
;MTSQFTPPGSAQPVTKALAGVRNRARAARHARRAAQFNKFRLIQLNLVPLVDTFVSVVFFTLVTATVGELAPVVRGVNLPESGVGQPALQQLTLGIGPQVTLAGRSLMTTRDAAGAKSDNPAQPLVIPVLYAALRVKADSIRSLRSTPANQSVDAPLAIQADRTMRYDLLSRVMQTARLAGFHNLTLQVTRVADAPARRS
;
A
#
# COMPACT_ATOMS: atom_id res chain seq x y z
N MET A 1 67.59 -87.32 -38.29
CA MET A 1 67.70 -86.77 -36.94
C MET A 1 67.00 -85.46 -36.88
N THR A 2 65.73 -85.45 -36.49
CA THR A 2 64.88 -84.25 -36.44
C THR A 2 64.64 -83.88 -35.00
N SER A 3 65.25 -82.83 -34.55
CA SER A 3 65.05 -82.26 -33.18
C SER A 3 63.75 -81.42 -33.15
N GLN A 4 62.79 -81.86 -32.38
CA GLN A 4 61.56 -81.14 -32.09
C GLN A 4 61.80 -80.09 -30.99
N PHE A 5 61.60 -78.84 -31.36
CA PHE A 5 61.59 -77.74 -30.42
C PHE A 5 60.21 -77.58 -29.81
N THR A 6 60.07 -77.73 -28.52
CA THR A 6 58.83 -77.51 -27.75
C THR A 6 58.87 -76.09 -27.21
N PRO A 7 57.90 -75.25 -27.51
CA PRO A 7 57.84 -73.90 -26.90
C PRO A 7 57.38 -73.96 -25.45
N PRO A 8 57.88 -73.11 -24.58
CA PRO A 8 57.50 -73.03 -23.18
C PRO A 8 56.07 -72.51 -22.99
N GLY A 9 55.38 -73.19 -22.12
CA GLY A 9 53.96 -73.04 -21.83
C GLY A 9 53.54 -71.66 -21.34
N SER A 10 52.35 -71.33 -21.72
CA SER A 10 51.51 -70.16 -21.52
C SER A 10 51.51 -69.56 -20.13
N ALA A 11 52.12 -68.42 -19.98
CA ALA A 11 51.95 -67.56 -18.79
C ALA A 11 50.64 -66.75 -18.89
N GLN A 12 49.50 -67.42 -19.06
CA GLN A 12 48.21 -66.74 -19.27
C GLN A 12 47.29 -66.56 -18.05
N PRO A 13 47.43 -67.15 -16.90
CA PRO A 13 46.42 -66.94 -15.84
C PRO A 13 46.60 -65.70 -15.01
N VAL A 14 47.81 -65.17 -14.90
CA VAL A 14 48.06 -63.96 -14.02
C VAL A 14 47.58 -62.70 -14.63
N THR A 15 47.72 -62.54 -15.96
CA THR A 15 47.27 -61.34 -16.65
C THR A 15 45.74 -61.22 -16.72
N LYS A 16 45.03 -62.35 -16.81
CA LYS A 16 43.55 -62.39 -16.76
C LYS A 16 43.02 -62.03 -15.39
N ALA A 17 43.68 -62.46 -14.33
CA ALA A 17 43.30 -62.12 -12.93
C ALA A 17 43.50 -60.65 -12.62
N LEU A 18 44.61 -60.06 -13.05
CA LEU A 18 44.91 -58.61 -12.91
C LEU A 18 43.96 -57.73 -13.73
N ALA A 19 43.57 -58.15 -14.94
CA ALA A 19 42.57 -57.48 -15.74
C ALA A 19 41.20 -57.46 -15.08
N GLY A 20 40.78 -58.55 -14.45
CA GLY A 20 39.55 -58.69 -13.69
C GLY A 20 39.48 -57.72 -12.49
N VAL A 21 40.57 -57.60 -11.71
CA VAL A 21 40.68 -56.69 -10.58
C VAL A 21 40.61 -55.24 -11.01
N ARG A 22 41.31 -54.85 -12.09
CA ARG A 22 41.28 -53.52 -12.68
C ARG A 22 39.88 -53.15 -13.16
N ASN A 23 39.18 -54.07 -13.82
CA ASN A 23 37.82 -53.84 -14.31
C ASN A 23 36.81 -53.68 -13.13
N ARG A 24 36.95 -54.48 -12.07
CA ARG A 24 36.13 -54.30 -10.85
C ARG A 24 36.39 -52.95 -10.17
N ALA A 25 37.64 -52.50 -10.06
CA ALA A 25 37.99 -51.22 -9.51
C ALA A 25 37.45 -50.06 -10.33
N ARG A 26 37.48 -50.16 -11.66
CA ARG A 26 36.87 -49.16 -12.55
C ARG A 26 35.35 -49.16 -12.42
N ALA A 27 34.69 -50.29 -12.41
CA ALA A 27 33.24 -50.40 -12.22
C ALA A 27 32.81 -49.82 -10.86
N ALA A 28 33.56 -50.07 -9.79
CA ALA A 28 33.29 -49.50 -8.48
C ALA A 28 33.43 -47.97 -8.45
N ARG A 29 34.40 -47.40 -9.19
CA ARG A 29 34.58 -45.96 -9.31
C ARG A 29 33.42 -45.32 -10.12
N HIS A 30 32.97 -45.98 -11.18
CA HIS A 30 31.81 -45.53 -11.96
C HIS A 30 30.52 -45.60 -11.17
N ALA A 31 30.32 -46.67 -10.40
CA ALA A 31 29.16 -46.82 -9.52
C ALA A 31 29.11 -45.73 -8.42
N ARG A 32 30.27 -45.41 -7.81
CA ARG A 32 30.36 -44.31 -6.83
C ARG A 32 30.06 -42.93 -7.44
N ARG A 33 30.54 -42.66 -8.65
CA ARG A 33 30.23 -41.40 -9.38
C ARG A 33 28.75 -41.35 -9.74
N ALA A 34 28.17 -42.43 -10.25
CA ALA A 34 26.74 -42.48 -10.56
C ALA A 34 25.87 -42.32 -9.31
N ALA A 35 26.29 -42.88 -8.16
CA ALA A 35 25.59 -42.67 -6.89
C ALA A 35 25.69 -41.21 -6.37
N GLN A 36 26.81 -40.52 -6.66
CA GLN A 36 26.93 -39.10 -6.33
C GLN A 36 26.05 -38.22 -7.23
N PHE A 37 25.97 -38.53 -8.53
CA PHE A 37 25.07 -37.80 -9.45
C PHE A 37 23.59 -38.00 -9.11
N ASN A 38 23.21 -39.17 -8.61
CA ASN A 38 21.84 -39.40 -8.14
C ASN A 38 21.50 -38.65 -6.84
N LYS A 39 22.49 -38.26 -6.04
CA LYS A 39 22.26 -37.36 -4.88
C LYS A 39 21.96 -35.88 -5.33
N PHE A 40 22.44 -35.49 -6.48
CA PHE A 40 22.02 -34.26 -7.16
C PHE A 40 20.82 -34.52 -8.07
N ARG A 41 19.89 -35.34 -7.63
CA ARG A 41 18.55 -35.24 -8.20
C ARG A 41 18.15 -33.82 -7.99
N LEU A 42 18.18 -33.01 -9.05
CA LEU A 42 17.56 -31.72 -9.10
C LEU A 42 16.19 -31.91 -8.46
N ILE A 43 16.04 -31.41 -7.25
CA ILE A 43 14.74 -31.27 -6.63
C ILE A 43 13.97 -30.53 -7.70
N GLN A 44 13.09 -31.22 -8.41
CA GLN A 44 12.17 -30.57 -9.32
C GLN A 44 11.38 -29.64 -8.40
N LEU A 45 11.85 -28.40 -8.28
CA LEU A 45 11.12 -27.35 -7.65
C LEU A 45 9.80 -27.28 -8.40
N ASN A 46 8.78 -27.85 -7.78
CA ASN A 46 7.44 -27.73 -8.32
C ASN A 46 7.07 -26.26 -8.24
N LEU A 47 7.28 -25.55 -9.37
CA LEU A 47 7.01 -24.10 -9.47
C LEU A 47 5.53 -23.78 -9.34
N VAL A 48 4.66 -24.77 -9.51
CA VAL A 48 3.21 -24.57 -9.46
C VAL A 48 2.74 -24.00 -8.12
N PRO A 49 3.11 -24.57 -6.94
CA PRO A 49 2.74 -23.99 -5.66
C PRO A 49 3.34 -22.60 -5.41
N LEU A 50 4.54 -22.34 -5.95
CA LEU A 50 5.19 -21.04 -5.81
C LEU A 50 4.47 -19.96 -6.63
N VAL A 51 4.09 -20.29 -7.86
CA VAL A 51 3.31 -19.40 -8.72
C VAL A 51 1.93 -19.15 -8.12
N ASP A 52 1.27 -20.17 -7.60
CA ASP A 52 -0.06 -20.03 -6.97
C ASP A 52 -0.01 -19.11 -5.75
N THR A 53 0.96 -19.29 -4.87
CA THR A 53 1.18 -18.42 -3.71
C THR A 53 1.47 -16.98 -4.16
N PHE A 54 2.31 -16.81 -5.18
CA PHE A 54 2.63 -15.49 -5.70
C PHE A 54 1.41 -14.78 -6.29
N VAL A 55 0.65 -15.48 -7.13
CA VAL A 55 -0.59 -14.94 -7.74
C VAL A 55 -1.60 -14.60 -6.66
N SER A 56 -1.78 -15.46 -5.65
CA SER A 56 -2.70 -15.19 -4.52
C SER A 56 -2.30 -13.94 -3.74
N VAL A 57 -1.00 -13.75 -3.45
CA VAL A 57 -0.50 -12.56 -2.77
C VAL A 57 -0.67 -11.32 -3.62
N VAL A 58 -0.37 -11.37 -4.92
CA VAL A 58 -0.57 -10.24 -5.84
C VAL A 58 -2.05 -9.88 -5.94
N PHE A 59 -2.93 -10.88 -6.09
CA PHE A 59 -4.36 -10.64 -6.13
C PHE A 59 -4.89 -10.05 -4.82
N PHE A 60 -4.44 -10.58 -3.68
CA PHE A 60 -4.79 -10.05 -2.36
C PHE A 60 -4.32 -8.59 -2.20
N THR A 61 -3.09 -8.28 -2.56
CA THR A 61 -2.57 -6.91 -2.49
C THR A 61 -3.30 -5.96 -3.45
N LEU A 62 -3.66 -6.43 -4.64
CA LEU A 62 -4.44 -5.64 -5.59
C LEU A 62 -5.85 -5.33 -5.04
N VAL A 63 -6.54 -6.33 -4.51
CA VAL A 63 -7.88 -6.15 -3.92
C VAL A 63 -7.82 -5.23 -2.70
N THR A 64 -6.83 -5.41 -1.81
CA THR A 64 -6.69 -4.55 -0.62
C THR A 64 -6.28 -3.12 -0.97
N ALA A 65 -5.49 -2.91 -2.03
CA ALA A 65 -5.13 -1.58 -2.51
C ALA A 65 -6.35 -0.81 -3.03
N THR A 66 -7.29 -1.48 -3.70
CA THR A 66 -8.51 -0.82 -4.21
C THR A 66 -9.52 -0.48 -3.10
N VAL A 67 -9.53 -1.23 -2.01
CA VAL A 67 -10.43 -0.96 -0.86
C VAL A 67 -9.93 0.22 -0.01
N GLY A 68 -8.64 0.57 -0.10
CA GLY A 68 -8.00 1.63 0.71
C GLY A 68 -8.26 3.07 0.26
N GLU A 69 -9.00 3.31 -0.83
CA GLU A 69 -9.20 4.66 -1.39
C GLU A 69 -10.32 5.47 -0.73
N LEU A 70 -11.03 4.90 0.25
CA LEU A 70 -12.01 5.68 1.00
C LEU A 70 -11.28 6.65 1.93
N ALA A 71 -11.61 7.94 1.82
CA ALA A 71 -11.06 8.95 2.72
C ALA A 71 -11.35 8.56 4.18
N PRO A 72 -10.34 8.56 5.06
CA PRO A 72 -10.54 8.18 6.45
C PRO A 72 -11.51 9.16 7.12
N VAL A 73 -12.54 8.62 7.75
CA VAL A 73 -13.45 9.42 8.57
C VAL A 73 -12.71 9.83 9.84
N VAL A 74 -12.75 11.11 10.14
CA VAL A 74 -12.15 11.65 11.37
C VAL A 74 -12.90 11.10 12.59
N ARG A 75 -12.18 10.57 13.57
CA ARG A 75 -12.78 10.03 14.78
C ARG A 75 -13.60 11.08 15.52
N GLY A 76 -14.80 10.71 15.96
CA GLY A 76 -15.70 11.58 16.72
C GLY A 76 -16.50 12.57 15.87
N VAL A 77 -16.52 12.43 14.55
CA VAL A 77 -17.40 13.19 13.66
C VAL A 77 -18.52 12.28 13.15
N ASN A 78 -19.76 12.60 13.49
CA ASN A 78 -20.94 11.96 12.92
C ASN A 78 -21.34 12.74 11.67
N LEU A 79 -20.99 12.21 10.52
CA LEU A 79 -21.29 12.85 9.24
C LEU A 79 -22.80 12.89 8.97
N PRO A 80 -23.32 13.99 8.37
CA PRO A 80 -24.70 14.04 7.91
C PRO A 80 -24.93 12.97 6.81
N GLU A 81 -26.13 12.41 6.82
CA GLU A 81 -26.53 11.38 5.88
C GLU A 81 -27.04 12.00 4.57
N SER A 82 -26.66 11.44 3.44
CA SER A 82 -27.14 11.86 2.11
C SER A 82 -27.45 10.66 1.23
N GLY A 83 -28.56 10.68 0.55
CA GLY A 83 -28.94 9.67 -0.45
C GLY A 83 -28.17 9.80 -1.78
N VAL A 84 -27.50 10.94 -1.99
CA VAL A 84 -26.70 11.22 -3.18
C VAL A 84 -25.28 11.55 -2.76
N GLY A 85 -24.33 10.66 -3.03
CA GLY A 85 -22.94 10.88 -2.69
C GLY A 85 -22.01 10.09 -3.63
N GLN A 86 -20.94 10.74 -4.05
CA GLN A 86 -19.83 10.05 -4.71
C GLN A 86 -18.83 9.57 -3.64
N PRO A 87 -18.11 8.45 -3.87
CA PRO A 87 -17.08 8.00 -2.96
C PRO A 87 -16.03 9.10 -2.78
N ALA A 88 -15.64 9.32 -1.52
CA ALA A 88 -14.64 10.33 -1.21
C ALA A 88 -13.26 9.86 -1.69
N LEU A 89 -12.65 10.62 -2.57
CA LEU A 89 -11.26 10.41 -3.01
C LEU A 89 -10.29 10.84 -1.89
N GLN A 90 -9.05 10.38 -1.97
CA GLN A 90 -7.98 10.83 -1.06
C GLN A 90 -7.74 12.34 -1.22
N GLN A 91 -8.23 13.11 -0.27
CA GLN A 91 -8.16 14.56 -0.25
C GLN A 91 -7.61 15.03 1.10
N LEU A 92 -7.10 16.26 1.14
CA LEU A 92 -6.79 16.88 2.43
C LEU A 92 -8.08 17.01 3.23
N THR A 93 -8.14 16.37 4.39
CA THR A 93 -9.37 16.30 5.19
C THR A 93 -9.33 17.29 6.35
N LEU A 94 -10.37 18.09 6.48
CA LEU A 94 -10.65 18.97 7.60
C LEU A 94 -11.88 18.43 8.36
N GLY A 95 -11.66 17.88 9.54
CA GLY A 95 -12.74 17.36 10.39
C GLY A 95 -13.21 18.39 11.40
N ILE A 96 -14.53 18.53 11.55
CA ILE A 96 -15.16 19.43 12.51
C ILE A 96 -16.14 18.62 13.34
N GLY A 97 -15.66 18.15 14.48
CA GLY A 97 -16.40 17.42 15.49
C GLY A 97 -16.25 18.09 16.87
N PRO A 98 -15.97 17.35 17.93
CA PRO A 98 -15.61 17.92 19.23
C PRO A 98 -14.35 18.77 19.17
N GLN A 99 -13.48 18.44 18.25
CA GLN A 99 -12.25 19.15 17.94
C GLN A 99 -12.16 19.42 16.42
N VAL A 100 -11.54 20.52 16.06
CA VAL A 100 -11.18 20.81 14.66
C VAL A 100 -9.88 20.12 14.36
N THR A 101 -9.88 19.24 13.35
CA THR A 101 -8.71 18.44 12.95
C THR A 101 -8.35 18.72 11.51
N LEU A 102 -7.07 18.80 11.19
CA LEU A 102 -6.55 18.93 9.82
C LEU A 102 -5.61 17.77 9.52
N ALA A 103 -5.91 16.99 8.50
CA ALA A 103 -5.14 15.79 8.15
C ALA A 103 -4.91 14.84 9.34
N GLY A 104 -5.94 14.65 10.16
CA GLY A 104 -5.90 13.80 11.36
C GLY A 104 -5.22 14.42 12.60
N ARG A 105 -4.62 15.61 12.48
CA ARG A 105 -4.02 16.33 13.61
C ARG A 105 -5.04 17.28 14.23
N SER A 106 -5.26 17.20 15.54
CA SER A 106 -6.09 18.16 16.27
C SER A 106 -5.42 19.52 16.35
N LEU A 107 -6.16 20.59 16.02
CA LEU A 107 -5.71 21.97 16.07
C LEU A 107 -6.25 22.72 17.28
N MET A 108 -7.56 22.61 17.53
CA MET A 108 -8.27 23.31 18.61
C MET A 108 -9.58 22.63 18.94
N THR A 109 -10.22 23.03 20.03
CA THR A 109 -11.59 22.59 20.31
C THR A 109 -12.59 23.35 19.45
N THR A 110 -13.72 22.74 19.15
CA THR A 110 -14.79 23.37 18.38
C THR A 110 -15.38 24.59 19.12
N ARG A 111 -15.36 24.57 20.45
CA ARG A 111 -15.78 25.71 21.27
C ARG A 111 -14.83 26.91 21.07
N ASP A 112 -13.52 26.67 21.07
CA ASP A 112 -12.52 27.72 20.86
C ASP A 112 -12.61 28.27 19.43
N ALA A 113 -12.84 27.40 18.44
CA ALA A 113 -13.05 27.81 17.07
C ALA A 113 -14.30 28.71 16.89
N ALA A 114 -15.39 28.39 17.61
CA ALA A 114 -16.61 29.20 17.59
C ALA A 114 -16.41 30.57 18.27
N GLY A 115 -15.65 30.62 19.37
CA GLY A 115 -15.32 31.85 20.10
C GLY A 115 -14.15 32.66 19.52
N ALA A 116 -13.40 32.11 18.55
CA ALA A 116 -12.24 32.77 17.99
C ALA A 116 -12.60 34.10 17.33
N LYS A 117 -11.89 35.16 17.69
CA LYS A 117 -11.99 36.47 17.06
C LYS A 117 -10.85 36.60 16.03
N SER A 118 -11.15 37.25 14.92
CA SER A 118 -10.13 37.56 13.93
C SER A 118 -9.31 38.76 14.38
N ASP A 119 -8.02 38.72 14.18
CA ASP A 119 -7.12 39.87 14.42
C ASP A 119 -7.27 40.96 13.36
N ASN A 120 -7.91 40.64 12.24
CA ASN A 120 -8.13 41.58 11.14
C ASN A 120 -9.60 42.01 11.10
N PRO A 121 -9.89 43.29 11.34
CA PRO A 121 -11.26 43.82 11.30
C PRO A 121 -11.92 43.73 9.91
N ALA A 122 -11.14 43.68 8.83
CA ALA A 122 -11.65 43.46 7.47
C ALA A 122 -12.14 42.05 7.22
N GLN A 123 -11.78 41.09 8.08
CA GLN A 123 -12.10 39.66 7.94
C GLN A 123 -12.55 39.06 9.27
N PRO A 124 -13.69 39.52 9.82
CA PRO A 124 -14.10 39.19 11.19
C PRO A 124 -14.45 37.69 11.40
N LEU A 125 -14.70 36.97 10.31
CA LEU A 125 -15.12 35.59 10.34
C LEU A 125 -13.96 34.58 10.28
N VAL A 126 -12.72 35.03 10.11
CA VAL A 126 -11.55 34.18 10.02
C VAL A 126 -11.18 33.61 11.38
N ILE A 127 -10.84 32.34 11.41
CA ILE A 127 -10.30 31.63 12.58
C ILE A 127 -8.77 31.63 12.46
N PRO A 128 -8.01 32.43 13.26
CA PRO A 128 -6.58 32.64 13.02
C PRO A 128 -5.72 31.36 13.05
N VAL A 129 -5.95 30.50 14.03
CA VAL A 129 -5.19 29.24 14.19
C VAL A 129 -5.44 28.29 13.00
N LEU A 130 -6.69 28.18 12.55
CA LEU A 130 -7.04 27.36 11.40
C LEU A 130 -6.45 27.96 10.11
N TYR A 131 -6.50 29.28 9.95
CA TYR A 131 -5.91 29.97 8.81
C TYR A 131 -4.39 29.71 8.71
N ALA A 132 -3.66 29.87 9.81
CA ALA A 132 -2.21 29.60 9.85
C ALA A 132 -1.89 28.15 9.47
N ALA A 133 -2.62 27.17 10.04
CA ALA A 133 -2.43 25.77 9.73
C ALA A 133 -2.73 25.42 8.25
N LEU A 134 -3.78 25.99 7.69
CA LEU A 134 -4.15 25.81 6.28
C LEU A 134 -3.13 26.46 5.34
N ARG A 135 -2.62 27.64 5.68
CA ARG A 135 -1.56 28.33 4.90
C ARG A 135 -0.30 27.47 4.80
N VAL A 136 0.18 26.92 5.93
CA VAL A 136 1.34 26.01 5.93
C VAL A 136 1.10 24.81 5.01
N LYS A 137 -0.10 24.24 5.03
CA LYS A 137 -0.44 23.13 4.12
C LYS A 137 -0.56 23.58 2.65
N ALA A 138 -1.14 24.72 2.41
CA ALA A 138 -1.23 25.30 1.07
C ALA A 138 0.17 25.55 0.47
N ASP A 139 1.09 26.10 1.26
CA ASP A 139 2.46 26.38 0.83
C ASP A 139 3.24 25.07 0.59
N SER A 140 3.02 24.05 1.43
CA SER A 140 3.60 22.70 1.20
C SER A 140 3.10 22.08 -0.11
N ILE A 141 1.81 22.21 -0.42
CA ILE A 141 1.23 21.68 -1.68
C ILE A 141 1.76 22.48 -2.88
N ARG A 142 1.87 23.80 -2.77
CA ARG A 142 2.43 24.65 -3.83
C ARG A 142 3.89 24.29 -4.13
N SER A 143 4.71 24.09 -3.11
CA SER A 143 6.11 23.70 -3.29
C SER A 143 6.26 22.36 -3.99
N LEU A 144 5.41 21.39 -3.67
CA LEU A 144 5.41 20.08 -4.32
C LEU A 144 4.96 20.11 -5.79
N ARG A 145 4.08 21.06 -6.14
CA ARG A 145 3.53 21.19 -7.51
C ARG A 145 4.21 22.27 -8.34
N SER A 146 5.20 22.96 -7.80
CA SER A 146 5.88 24.12 -8.44
C SER A 146 4.88 25.21 -8.88
N THR A 147 3.80 25.38 -8.13
CA THR A 147 2.74 26.34 -8.44
C THR A 147 3.12 27.74 -7.92
N PRO A 148 2.97 28.82 -8.72
CA PRO A 148 3.27 30.17 -8.28
C PRO A 148 2.47 30.59 -7.03
N ALA A 149 3.09 31.41 -6.19
CA ALA A 149 2.49 31.85 -4.92
C ALA A 149 1.15 32.59 -5.07
N ASN A 150 0.91 33.22 -6.23
CA ASN A 150 -0.30 34.02 -6.51
C ASN A 150 -1.47 33.15 -7.05
N GLN A 151 -1.26 31.87 -7.31
CA GLN A 151 -2.34 31.01 -7.76
C GLN A 151 -2.99 30.30 -6.57
N SER A 152 -4.30 30.07 -6.70
CA SER A 152 -5.06 29.23 -5.77
C SER A 152 -4.48 27.82 -5.74
N VAL A 153 -4.57 27.17 -4.57
CA VAL A 153 -4.19 25.77 -4.46
C VAL A 153 -5.26 24.93 -5.15
N ASP A 154 -4.92 24.36 -6.30
CA ASP A 154 -5.79 23.40 -6.99
C ASP A 154 -5.67 22.01 -6.33
N ALA A 155 -5.98 21.98 -5.03
CA ALA A 155 -6.09 20.77 -4.26
C ALA A 155 -7.46 20.77 -3.58
N PRO A 156 -8.25 19.71 -3.76
CA PRO A 156 -9.53 19.60 -3.09
C PRO A 156 -9.33 19.46 -1.57
N LEU A 157 -10.08 20.26 -0.81
CA LEU A 157 -10.16 20.16 0.64
C LEU A 157 -11.51 19.55 1.01
N ALA A 158 -11.48 18.36 1.59
CA ALA A 158 -12.66 17.68 2.07
C ALA A 158 -13.01 18.13 3.49
N ILE A 159 -14.20 18.65 3.68
CA ILE A 159 -14.71 19.07 4.98
C ILE A 159 -15.65 17.99 5.49
N GLN A 160 -15.32 17.39 6.64
CA GLN A 160 -16.18 16.47 7.38
C GLN A 160 -16.75 17.22 8.58
N ALA A 161 -18.01 17.58 8.52
CA ALA A 161 -18.68 18.26 9.63
C ALA A 161 -19.68 17.34 10.32
N ASP A 162 -19.72 17.40 11.64
CA ASP A 162 -20.74 16.69 12.43
C ASP A 162 -22.13 17.23 12.09
N ARG A 163 -23.13 16.36 11.98
CA ARG A 163 -24.52 16.71 11.65
C ARG A 163 -25.18 17.67 12.64
N THR A 164 -24.70 17.69 13.88
CA THR A 164 -25.21 18.56 14.95
C THR A 164 -24.53 19.92 14.99
N MET A 165 -23.58 20.16 14.06
CA MET A 165 -22.81 21.39 14.04
C MET A 165 -23.65 22.60 13.64
N ARG A 166 -23.39 23.72 14.30
CA ARG A 166 -24.01 25.02 13.92
C ARG A 166 -23.45 25.49 12.57
N TYR A 167 -24.36 25.91 11.71
CA TYR A 167 -24.04 26.41 10.37
C TYR A 167 -23.06 27.59 10.39
N ASP A 168 -23.19 28.47 11.41
CA ASP A 168 -22.31 29.64 11.57
C ASP A 168 -20.83 29.24 11.61
N LEU A 169 -20.51 28.19 12.37
CA LEU A 169 -19.12 27.72 12.47
C LEU A 169 -18.67 27.08 11.17
N LEU A 170 -19.51 26.27 10.52
CA LEU A 170 -19.20 25.69 9.22
C LEU A 170 -18.90 26.77 8.18
N SER A 171 -19.73 27.81 8.11
CA SER A 171 -19.55 28.95 7.22
C SER A 171 -18.22 29.68 7.46
N ARG A 172 -17.87 29.92 8.74
CA ARG A 172 -16.59 30.54 9.14
C ARG A 172 -15.38 29.68 8.73
N VAL A 173 -15.46 28.37 8.92
CA VAL A 173 -14.41 27.43 8.52
C VAL A 173 -14.24 27.45 7.00
N MET A 174 -15.32 27.37 6.23
CA MET A 174 -15.27 27.42 4.77
C MET A 174 -14.67 28.74 4.27
N GLN A 175 -15.03 29.86 4.87
CA GLN A 175 -14.47 31.18 4.52
C GLN A 175 -12.98 31.24 4.87
N THR A 176 -12.57 30.73 6.03
CA THR A 176 -11.16 30.65 6.42
C THR A 176 -10.35 29.81 5.43
N ALA A 177 -10.91 28.68 4.98
CA ALA A 177 -10.26 27.80 3.99
C ALA A 177 -10.08 28.49 2.63
N ARG A 178 -11.10 29.21 2.16
CA ARG A 178 -11.01 30.01 0.91
C ARG A 178 -9.93 31.09 0.99
N LEU A 179 -9.86 31.79 2.09
CA LEU A 179 -8.83 32.83 2.31
C LEU A 179 -7.42 32.24 2.44
N ALA A 180 -7.29 30.99 2.94
CA ALA A 180 -6.02 30.27 2.94
C ALA A 180 -5.58 29.77 1.55
N GLY A 181 -6.45 29.91 0.52
CA GLY A 181 -6.16 29.58 -0.86
C GLY A 181 -6.80 28.28 -1.38
N PHE A 182 -7.62 27.61 -0.59
CA PHE A 182 -8.38 26.44 -1.03
C PHE A 182 -9.71 26.83 -1.63
N HIS A 183 -9.85 26.76 -2.94
CA HIS A 183 -11.09 27.12 -3.64
C HIS A 183 -11.99 25.93 -3.93
N ASN A 184 -11.41 24.75 -4.05
CA ASN A 184 -12.14 23.51 -4.28
C ASN A 184 -12.47 22.84 -2.93
N LEU A 185 -13.64 23.21 -2.36
CA LEU A 185 -14.13 22.70 -1.09
C LEU A 185 -15.21 21.65 -1.35
N THR A 186 -15.07 20.46 -0.78
CA THR A 186 -16.06 19.38 -0.86
C THR A 186 -16.55 19.04 0.54
N LEU A 187 -17.87 19.01 0.72
CA LEU A 187 -18.47 18.55 1.97
C LEU A 187 -18.70 17.05 1.89
N GLN A 188 -18.09 16.30 2.79
CA GLN A 188 -18.27 14.85 2.87
C GLN A 188 -19.47 14.52 3.76
N VAL A 189 -20.33 13.65 3.24
CA VAL A 189 -21.52 13.15 3.91
C VAL A 189 -21.54 11.63 3.87
N THR A 190 -22.16 11.00 4.85
CA THR A 190 -22.36 9.56 4.85
C THR A 190 -23.53 9.21 3.93
N ARG A 191 -23.33 8.28 3.00
CA ARG A 191 -24.42 7.76 2.17
C ARG A 191 -25.32 6.85 3.00
N VAL A 192 -26.61 7.14 3.06
CA VAL A 192 -27.59 6.18 3.53
C VAL A 192 -27.76 5.12 2.43
N ALA A 193 -27.41 3.86 2.74
CA ALA A 193 -27.82 2.77 1.89
C ALA A 193 -29.36 2.76 1.85
N ASP A 194 -29.95 2.79 0.66
CA ASP A 194 -31.40 2.74 0.47
C ASP A 194 -31.99 1.66 1.37
N ALA A 195 -32.76 2.05 2.36
CA ALA A 195 -33.57 1.12 3.12
C ALA A 195 -34.48 0.43 2.09
N PRO A 196 -34.60 -0.92 2.11
CA PRO A 196 -35.47 -1.60 1.17
C PRO A 196 -36.87 -1.01 1.31
N ALA A 197 -37.39 -0.50 0.18
CA ALA A 197 -38.71 0.08 0.13
C ALA A 197 -39.70 -0.89 0.81
N ARG A 198 -40.28 -0.46 1.93
CA ARG A 198 -41.38 -1.21 2.54
C ARG A 198 -42.48 -1.28 1.51
N ARG A 199 -42.64 -2.45 0.88
CA ARG A 199 -43.80 -2.76 0.09
C ARG A 199 -44.95 -2.83 1.07
N SER A 200 -45.83 -1.86 1.01
CA SER A 200 -47.20 -1.87 1.60
C SER A 200 -48.07 -2.74 0.75
#